data_7c53a1bf4c866629cc9a73838c88d214
#
_entry.id   7c53a1bf4c866629cc9a73838c88d214
#
_cell.length_a   1.000
_cell.length_b   1.000
_cell.length_c   1.000
_cell.angle_alpha   90.00
_cell.angle_beta   90.00
_cell.angle_gamma   90.00
#
_symmetry.space_group_name_H-M   'P 1'
#
loop_
_entity.id
_entity.type
_entity.pdbx_description
1 polymer ?
#
loop_
_entity_poly.entity_id
_entity_poly.type
_entity_poly.pdbx_seq_one_letter_code
_entity_poly.pdbx_strand_id
1 'polypeptide(L)'
;SQSIHTAVQKQFETLNHSILPELQAHGIQFLQFQDILEKHKTWIAEYFAKEIQPVLTPISLDPSHPFPRLVNKSLNFIVSLQGKDAFGRSIEMAIVPAPRSLPRLISMPKAVSGSVDTQIFLTAMIQQHISDLFPGMKATGCYAFRVTRNADLILSEDVDDLAVALKDELSSRRFGRAVRLEIEDDCPEAVIDYLLKEFDLTE
;
A
#
# COMPACT_ATOMS: atom_id res chain seq x y z
N SER A 1 1.15 -13.05 16.87
CA SER A 1 1.35 -13.15 18.34
C SER A 1 0.67 -11.97 19.03
N GLN A 2 -0.14 -12.23 20.05
CA GLN A 2 -0.97 -11.24 20.76
C GLN A 2 -0.17 -10.04 21.29
N SER A 3 1.07 -10.26 21.75
CA SER A 3 1.96 -9.18 22.20
C SER A 3 2.35 -8.19 21.10
N ILE A 4 2.51 -8.65 19.88
CA ILE A 4 2.79 -7.78 18.71
C ILE A 4 1.55 -6.93 18.40
N HIS A 5 0.36 -7.51 18.39
CA HIS A 5 -0.88 -6.76 18.17
C HIS A 5 -1.08 -5.66 19.21
N THR A 6 -0.90 -6.00 20.49
CA THR A 6 -1.00 -5.00 21.58
C THR A 6 0.02 -3.87 21.43
N ALA A 7 1.27 -4.19 21.06
CA ALA A 7 2.30 -3.18 20.86
C ALA A 7 1.98 -2.24 19.68
N VAL A 8 1.49 -2.80 18.57
CA VAL A 8 1.08 -2.04 17.38
C VAL A 8 -0.12 -1.17 17.68
N GLN A 9 -1.14 -1.70 18.36
CA GLN A 9 -2.30 -0.92 18.79
C GLN A 9 -1.89 0.28 19.64
N LYS A 10 -1.05 0.08 20.66
CA LYS A 10 -0.54 1.17 21.49
C LYS A 10 0.25 2.21 20.70
N GLN A 11 1.01 1.77 19.69
CA GLN A 11 1.76 2.67 18.81
C GLN A 11 0.81 3.57 18.02
N PHE A 12 -0.25 3.01 17.40
CA PHE A 12 -1.24 3.78 16.66
C PHE A 12 -2.08 4.68 17.55
N GLU A 13 -2.47 4.22 18.75
CA GLU A 13 -3.17 5.06 19.73
C GLU A 13 -2.32 6.27 20.12
N THR A 14 -1.03 6.09 20.39
CA THR A 14 -0.11 7.19 20.70
C THR A 14 0.04 8.14 19.52
N LEU A 15 0.20 7.62 18.30
CA LEU A 15 0.30 8.44 17.09
C LEU A 15 -0.96 9.29 16.88
N ASN A 16 -2.13 8.64 16.89
CA ASN A 16 -3.39 9.28 16.50
C ASN A 16 -3.96 10.19 17.59
N HIS A 17 -3.80 9.83 18.88
CA HIS A 17 -4.42 10.57 19.99
C HIS A 17 -3.47 11.54 20.72
N SER A 18 -2.16 11.45 20.46
CA SER A 18 -1.19 12.33 21.11
C SER A 18 -0.34 13.08 20.11
N ILE A 19 0.40 12.38 19.25
CA ILE A 19 1.42 13.00 18.38
C ILE A 19 0.79 13.86 17.28
N LEU A 20 -0.15 13.33 16.51
CA LEU A 20 -0.77 14.08 15.41
C LEU A 20 -1.55 15.30 15.88
N PRO A 21 -2.37 15.25 16.97
CA PRO A 21 -3.03 16.44 17.52
C PRO A 21 -2.05 17.50 18.03
N GLU A 22 -0.94 17.09 18.67
CA GLU A 22 0.07 18.03 19.14
C GLU A 22 0.81 18.71 17.99
N LEU A 23 1.16 17.99 16.94
CA LEU A 23 1.73 18.56 15.72
C LEU A 23 0.77 19.55 15.06
N GLN A 24 -0.53 19.22 15.01
CA GLN A 24 -1.55 20.13 14.48
C GLN A 24 -1.65 21.41 15.31
N ALA A 25 -1.57 21.33 16.64
CA ALA A 25 -1.55 22.51 17.51
C ALA A 25 -0.32 23.41 17.25
N HIS A 26 0.78 22.84 16.76
CA HIS A 26 1.98 23.59 16.35
C HIS A 26 1.99 23.99 14.86
N GLY A 27 0.86 23.89 14.17
CA GLY A 27 0.72 24.32 12.77
C GLY A 27 1.27 23.36 11.73
N ILE A 28 1.46 22.07 12.09
CA ILE A 28 1.83 21.01 11.18
C ILE A 28 0.62 20.07 11.02
N GLN A 29 0.09 19.96 9.81
CA GLN A 29 -1.08 19.14 9.51
C GLN A 29 -0.73 17.98 8.60
N PHE A 30 -1.26 16.78 8.92
CA PHE A 30 -1.16 15.58 8.09
C PHE A 30 -2.55 15.26 7.53
N LEU A 31 -2.68 15.22 6.20
CA LEU A 31 -3.94 14.92 5.53
C LEU A 31 -4.00 13.44 5.15
N GLN A 32 -5.03 12.77 5.64
CA GLN A 32 -5.49 11.47 5.16
C GLN A 32 -6.55 11.66 4.06
N PHE A 33 -7.03 10.55 3.48
CA PHE A 33 -8.01 10.59 2.39
C PHE A 33 -9.28 11.39 2.74
N GLN A 34 -9.83 11.19 3.94
CA GLN A 34 -11.03 11.88 4.42
C GLN A 34 -10.83 13.38 4.72
N ASP A 35 -9.58 13.83 4.85
CA ASP A 35 -9.26 15.22 5.18
C ASP A 35 -9.07 16.09 3.93
N ILE A 36 -9.13 15.50 2.74
CA ILE A 36 -8.94 16.20 1.47
C ILE A 36 -10.15 17.11 1.19
N LEU A 37 -9.91 18.41 1.24
CA LEU A 37 -10.91 19.44 0.92
C LEU A 37 -10.89 19.78 -0.58
N GLU A 38 -11.97 20.40 -1.06
CA GLU A 38 -12.11 20.79 -2.47
C GLU A 38 -10.93 21.66 -2.96
N LYS A 39 -10.48 22.61 -2.13
CA LYS A 39 -9.32 23.47 -2.46
C LYS A 39 -8.01 22.71 -2.72
N HIS A 40 -7.88 21.48 -2.22
CA HIS A 40 -6.68 20.65 -2.38
C HIS A 40 -6.70 19.82 -3.68
N LYS A 41 -7.89 19.51 -4.19
CA LYS A 41 -8.09 18.51 -5.25
C LYS A 41 -7.35 18.84 -6.55
N THR A 42 -7.37 20.09 -6.98
CA THR A 42 -6.70 20.49 -8.23
C THR A 42 -5.20 20.21 -8.15
N TRP A 43 -4.56 20.66 -7.09
CA TRP A 43 -3.13 20.44 -6.91
C TRP A 43 -2.79 18.94 -6.74
N ILE A 44 -3.61 18.19 -5.98
CA ILE A 44 -3.44 16.75 -5.79
C ILE A 44 -3.52 16.03 -7.14
N ALA A 45 -4.51 16.36 -7.98
CA ALA A 45 -4.69 15.76 -9.30
C ALA A 45 -3.49 16.04 -10.22
N GLU A 46 -3.00 17.28 -10.26
CA GLU A 46 -1.82 17.66 -11.05
C GLU A 46 -0.56 16.93 -10.56
N TYR A 47 -0.34 16.88 -9.26
CA TYR A 47 0.80 16.20 -8.68
C TYR A 47 0.73 14.68 -8.93
N PHE A 48 -0.46 14.09 -8.74
CA PHE A 48 -0.68 12.66 -9.01
C PHE A 48 -0.37 12.32 -10.46
N ALA A 49 -0.96 13.04 -11.40
CA ALA A 49 -0.78 12.78 -12.84
C ALA A 49 0.68 12.92 -13.29
N LYS A 50 1.43 13.85 -12.72
CA LYS A 50 2.80 14.15 -13.13
C LYS A 50 3.84 13.28 -12.42
N GLU A 51 3.70 13.06 -11.12
CA GLU A 51 4.77 12.50 -10.29
C GLU A 51 4.47 11.06 -9.81
N ILE A 52 3.19 10.70 -9.65
CA ILE A 52 2.80 9.42 -9.05
C ILE A 52 2.32 8.43 -10.12
N GLN A 53 1.33 8.82 -10.92
CA GLN A 53 0.72 7.95 -11.92
C GLN A 53 1.73 7.28 -12.88
N PRO A 54 2.75 7.97 -13.41
CA PRO A 54 3.69 7.36 -14.38
C PRO A 54 4.54 6.22 -13.81
N VAL A 55 4.68 6.13 -12.50
CA VAL A 55 5.50 5.11 -11.83
C VAL A 55 4.67 4.00 -11.16
N LEU A 56 3.34 4.11 -11.17
CA LEU A 56 2.44 3.06 -10.71
C LEU A 56 2.20 2.04 -11.81
N THR A 57 2.26 0.77 -11.46
CA THR A 57 2.01 -0.34 -12.39
C THR A 57 0.90 -1.23 -11.82
N PRO A 58 -0.37 -1.00 -12.19
CA PRO A 58 -1.45 -1.87 -11.77
C PRO A 58 -1.30 -3.29 -12.32
N ILE A 59 -1.57 -4.29 -11.50
CA ILE A 59 -1.52 -5.71 -11.84
C ILE A 59 -2.92 -6.28 -11.62
N SER A 60 -3.59 -6.63 -12.70
CA SER A 60 -4.89 -7.30 -12.65
C SER A 60 -4.76 -8.68 -12.02
N LEU A 61 -5.66 -9.02 -11.12
CA LEU A 61 -5.75 -10.35 -10.54
C LEU A 61 -6.68 -11.20 -11.41
N ASP A 62 -6.13 -12.25 -11.98
CA ASP A 62 -6.82 -13.20 -12.84
C ASP A 62 -6.61 -14.60 -12.24
N PRO A 63 -7.68 -15.38 -12.01
CA PRO A 63 -7.55 -16.75 -11.47
C PRO A 63 -6.67 -17.70 -12.31
N SER A 64 -6.45 -17.37 -13.59
CA SER A 64 -5.57 -18.14 -14.48
C SER A 64 -4.08 -17.84 -14.30
N HIS A 65 -3.74 -16.80 -13.55
CA HIS A 65 -2.37 -16.40 -13.29
C HIS A 65 -2.04 -16.48 -11.79
N PRO A 66 -0.79 -16.82 -11.43
CA PRO A 66 -0.39 -16.81 -10.02
C PRO A 66 -0.44 -15.40 -9.44
N PHE A 67 -0.76 -15.32 -8.15
CA PHE A 67 -0.74 -14.05 -7.41
C PHE A 67 0.64 -13.37 -7.51
N PRO A 68 0.69 -12.02 -7.70
CA PRO A 68 1.94 -11.32 -7.92
C PRO A 68 2.87 -11.41 -6.70
N ARG A 69 4.17 -11.56 -6.96
CA ARG A 69 5.19 -11.59 -5.90
C ARG A 69 5.44 -10.17 -5.37
N LEU A 70 4.85 -9.87 -4.23
CA LEU A 70 5.02 -8.58 -3.56
C LEU A 70 6.27 -8.57 -2.68
N VAL A 71 7.00 -7.46 -2.73
CA VAL A 71 8.24 -7.27 -1.97
C VAL A 71 7.95 -7.15 -0.47
N ASN A 72 8.81 -7.76 0.36
CA ASN A 72 8.72 -7.69 1.82
C ASN A 72 8.58 -6.24 2.31
N LYS A 73 7.57 -5.98 3.14
CA LYS A 73 7.26 -4.67 3.75
C LYS A 73 7.04 -3.52 2.75
N SER A 74 6.74 -3.81 1.48
CA SER A 74 6.33 -2.78 0.53
C SER A 74 4.88 -2.35 0.79
N LEU A 75 4.60 -1.07 0.51
CA LEU A 75 3.23 -0.58 0.46
C LEU A 75 2.58 -1.03 -0.84
N ASN A 76 1.41 -1.61 -0.75
CA ASN A 76 0.59 -2.04 -1.88
C ASN A 76 -0.85 -1.65 -1.63
N PHE A 77 -1.63 -1.58 -2.71
CA PHE A 77 -3.08 -1.39 -2.64
C PHE A 77 -3.77 -2.57 -3.29
N ILE A 78 -4.81 -3.10 -2.64
CA ILE A 78 -5.77 -3.96 -3.28
C ILE A 78 -6.97 -3.12 -3.69
N VAL A 79 -7.36 -3.26 -4.95
CA VAL A 79 -8.40 -2.43 -5.57
C VAL A 79 -9.52 -3.35 -6.05
N SER A 80 -10.73 -3.11 -5.56
CA SER A 80 -11.94 -3.76 -6.07
C SER A 80 -12.46 -2.98 -7.27
N LEU A 81 -12.77 -3.68 -8.36
CA LEU A 81 -13.12 -3.11 -9.65
C LEU A 81 -14.47 -3.61 -10.16
N GLN A 82 -15.19 -2.76 -10.87
CA GLN A 82 -16.41 -3.10 -11.60
C GLN A 82 -16.33 -2.58 -13.03
N GLY A 83 -16.87 -3.37 -13.97
CA GLY A 83 -16.89 -3.01 -15.37
C GLY A 83 -15.98 -3.90 -16.21
N LYS A 84 -15.65 -3.39 -17.41
CA LYS A 84 -14.75 -4.07 -18.32
C LYS A 84 -13.58 -3.17 -18.65
N ASP A 85 -12.40 -3.76 -18.75
CA ASP A 85 -11.21 -3.05 -19.21
C ASP A 85 -11.31 -2.66 -20.71
N ALA A 86 -10.32 -1.93 -21.21
CA ALA A 86 -10.25 -1.48 -22.59
C ALA A 86 -10.26 -2.65 -23.62
N PHE A 87 -10.00 -3.88 -23.17
CA PHE A 87 -10.02 -5.10 -23.99
C PHE A 87 -11.32 -5.92 -23.82
N GLY A 88 -12.29 -5.41 -23.06
CA GLY A 88 -13.57 -6.06 -22.80
C GLY A 88 -13.55 -7.16 -21.74
N ARG A 89 -12.44 -7.31 -20.98
CA ARG A 89 -12.31 -8.32 -19.92
C ARG A 89 -12.90 -7.81 -18.62
N SER A 90 -13.62 -8.67 -17.91
CA SER A 90 -14.07 -8.38 -16.55
C SER A 90 -12.95 -8.69 -15.57
N ILE A 91 -12.51 -7.68 -14.83
CA ILE A 91 -11.49 -7.79 -13.78
C ILE A 91 -12.15 -7.32 -12.49
N GLU A 92 -12.16 -8.16 -11.47
CA GLU A 92 -12.82 -7.84 -10.19
C GLU A 92 -11.87 -7.20 -9.20
N MET A 93 -10.57 -7.54 -9.27
CA MET A 93 -9.55 -7.03 -8.37
C MET A 93 -8.23 -6.77 -9.09
N ALA A 94 -7.47 -5.82 -8.56
CA ALA A 94 -6.11 -5.53 -8.98
C ALA A 94 -5.22 -5.20 -7.79
N ILE A 95 -3.92 -5.41 -7.94
CA ILE A 95 -2.89 -4.93 -7.01
C ILE A 95 -2.17 -3.74 -7.63
N VAL A 96 -1.97 -2.69 -6.85
CA VAL A 96 -1.15 -1.53 -7.22
C VAL A 96 0.01 -1.40 -6.23
N PRO A 97 1.21 -1.89 -6.58
CA PRO A 97 2.39 -1.68 -5.75
C PRO A 97 2.83 -0.21 -5.79
N ALA A 98 3.07 0.40 -4.63
CA ALA A 98 3.67 1.73 -4.55
C ALA A 98 5.19 1.62 -4.51
N PRO A 99 5.92 2.17 -5.51
CA PRO A 99 7.37 2.12 -5.53
C PRO A 99 8.01 2.79 -4.31
N ARG A 100 9.14 2.24 -3.85
CA ARG A 100 9.88 2.81 -2.72
C ARG A 100 10.51 4.16 -3.04
N SER A 101 10.66 4.49 -4.31
CA SER A 101 11.15 5.80 -4.78
C SER A 101 10.20 6.95 -4.49
N LEU A 102 8.90 6.66 -4.33
CA LEU A 102 7.91 7.68 -3.96
C LEU A 102 8.02 8.03 -2.47
N PRO A 103 8.02 9.34 -2.13
CA PRO A 103 7.96 9.78 -0.74
C PRO A 103 6.64 9.33 -0.09
N ARG A 104 6.67 8.99 1.20
CA ARG A 104 5.46 8.58 1.94
C ARG A 104 4.63 9.77 2.41
N LEU A 105 5.28 10.92 2.56
CA LEU A 105 4.68 12.21 2.87
C LEU A 105 5.09 13.21 1.79
N ILE A 106 4.15 13.98 1.33
CA ILE A 106 4.33 14.97 0.27
C ILE A 106 3.92 16.33 0.85
N SER A 107 4.84 17.29 0.80
CA SER A 107 4.59 18.63 1.30
C SER A 107 3.71 19.41 0.32
N MET A 108 2.61 19.93 0.81
CA MET A 108 1.70 20.76 0.02
C MET A 108 2.21 22.20 -0.02
N PRO A 109 2.25 22.87 -1.20
CA PRO A 109 2.65 24.25 -1.29
C PRO A 109 1.75 25.18 -0.47
N LYS A 110 2.34 26.20 0.18
CA LYS A 110 1.59 27.18 0.98
C LYS A 110 0.51 27.92 0.19
N ALA A 111 0.67 28.07 -1.11
CA ALA A 111 -0.35 28.63 -1.99
C ALA A 111 -1.67 27.82 -1.99
N VAL A 112 -1.59 26.51 -1.70
CA VAL A 112 -2.74 25.59 -1.65
C VAL A 112 -3.19 25.36 -0.21
N SER A 113 -2.24 25.09 0.70
CA SER A 113 -2.53 24.78 2.11
C SER A 113 -2.88 26.02 2.95
N GLY A 114 -2.39 27.21 2.56
CA GLY A 114 -2.48 28.44 3.35
C GLY A 114 -1.27 28.61 4.26
N SER A 115 -1.49 29.06 5.49
CA SER A 115 -0.40 29.34 6.46
C SER A 115 0.10 28.09 7.20
N VAL A 116 -0.61 26.98 7.11
CA VAL A 116 -0.30 25.73 7.82
C VAL A 116 0.71 24.90 7.01
N ASP A 117 1.69 24.31 7.67
CA ASP A 117 2.58 23.32 7.05
C ASP A 117 1.83 22.01 6.88
N THR A 118 1.35 21.78 5.67
CA THR A 118 0.47 20.64 5.36
C THR A 118 1.23 19.58 4.61
N GLN A 119 1.20 18.37 5.16
CA GLN A 119 1.72 17.16 4.57
C GLN A 119 0.57 16.26 4.17
N ILE A 120 0.64 15.63 3.02
CA ILE A 120 -0.35 14.63 2.59
C ILE A 120 0.30 13.26 2.47
N PHE A 121 -0.40 12.23 2.96
CA PHE A 121 0.06 10.85 2.79
C PHE A 121 -0.04 10.41 1.34
N LEU A 122 0.99 9.70 0.86
CA LEU A 122 0.97 9.07 -0.47
C LEU A 122 -0.26 8.16 -0.65
N THR A 123 -0.65 7.44 0.41
CA THR A 123 -1.85 6.60 0.41
C THR A 123 -3.10 7.39 0.06
N ALA A 124 -3.30 8.56 0.66
CA ALA A 124 -4.43 9.43 0.41
C ALA A 124 -4.48 9.92 -1.04
N MET A 125 -3.34 10.26 -1.63
CA MET A 125 -3.26 10.67 -3.04
C MET A 125 -3.60 9.52 -4.00
N ILE A 126 -3.09 8.33 -3.72
CA ILE A 126 -3.36 7.15 -4.55
C ILE A 126 -4.83 6.75 -4.44
N GLN A 127 -5.39 6.70 -3.23
CA GLN A 127 -6.81 6.40 -3.01
C GLN A 127 -7.73 7.40 -3.72
N GLN A 128 -7.40 8.69 -3.67
CA GLN A 128 -8.18 9.75 -4.34
C GLN A 128 -8.26 9.58 -5.86
N HIS A 129 -7.20 9.06 -6.48
CA HIS A 129 -7.05 8.95 -7.92
C HIS A 129 -6.93 7.52 -8.44
N ILE A 130 -7.29 6.53 -7.61
CA ILE A 130 -7.13 5.12 -7.98
C ILE A 130 -7.88 4.75 -9.26
N SER A 131 -9.04 5.35 -9.51
CA SER A 131 -9.85 5.11 -10.70
C SER A 131 -9.15 5.55 -11.99
N ASP A 132 -8.26 6.53 -11.92
CA ASP A 132 -7.52 7.04 -13.09
C ASP A 132 -6.52 6.01 -13.64
N LEU A 133 -6.19 4.98 -12.83
CA LEU A 133 -5.34 3.87 -13.25
C LEU A 133 -6.09 2.77 -14.02
N PHE A 134 -7.42 2.80 -14.04
CA PHE A 134 -8.26 1.75 -14.64
C PHE A 134 -9.28 2.31 -15.64
N PRO A 135 -8.82 2.73 -16.83
CA PRO A 135 -9.72 3.27 -17.87
C PRO A 135 -10.84 2.29 -18.23
N GLY A 136 -12.08 2.78 -18.25
CA GLY A 136 -13.27 1.99 -18.58
C GLY A 136 -13.84 1.17 -17.40
N MET A 137 -13.18 1.18 -16.26
CA MET A 137 -13.61 0.48 -15.04
C MET A 137 -13.87 1.46 -13.91
N LYS A 138 -14.66 1.04 -12.92
CA LYS A 138 -14.91 1.80 -11.70
C LYS A 138 -14.24 1.11 -10.52
N ALA A 139 -13.37 1.81 -9.82
CA ALA A 139 -12.87 1.36 -8.53
C ALA A 139 -13.98 1.51 -7.48
N THR A 140 -14.33 0.43 -6.81
CA THR A 140 -15.35 0.37 -5.77
C THR A 140 -14.77 0.27 -4.37
N GLY A 141 -13.47 -0.01 -4.26
CA GLY A 141 -12.70 -0.04 -3.03
C GLY A 141 -11.21 0.03 -3.33
N CYS A 142 -10.44 0.64 -2.43
CA CYS A 142 -8.98 0.74 -2.53
C CYS A 142 -8.40 0.76 -1.13
N TYR A 143 -7.71 -0.32 -0.76
CA TYR A 143 -7.22 -0.54 0.60
C TYR A 143 -5.73 -0.75 0.59
N ALA A 144 -5.01 0.05 1.37
CA ALA A 144 -3.57 -0.09 1.52
C ALA A 144 -3.25 -1.31 2.39
N PHE A 145 -2.26 -2.08 1.97
CA PHE A 145 -1.79 -3.22 2.75
C PHE A 145 -0.28 -3.42 2.64
N ARG A 146 0.24 -4.18 3.58
CA ARG A 146 1.65 -4.55 3.64
C ARG A 146 1.79 -5.99 4.12
N VAL A 147 2.65 -6.76 3.46
CA VAL A 147 3.01 -8.12 3.88
C VAL A 147 4.42 -8.14 4.45
N THR A 148 4.57 -8.69 5.65
CA THR A 148 5.87 -9.01 6.24
C THR A 148 6.19 -10.47 5.96
N ARG A 149 7.41 -10.71 5.46
CA ARG A 149 7.90 -12.04 5.10
C ARG A 149 9.02 -12.44 6.03
N ASN A 150 9.12 -13.74 6.27
CA ASN A 150 10.26 -14.30 6.99
C ASN A 150 11.53 -14.07 6.17
N ALA A 151 12.56 -13.57 6.83
CA ALA A 151 13.89 -13.33 6.26
C ALA A 151 14.94 -14.29 6.86
N ASP A 152 14.51 -15.33 7.58
CA ASP A 152 15.42 -16.30 8.17
C ASP A 152 16.13 -17.08 7.07
N LEU A 153 17.44 -17.16 7.22
CA LEU A 153 18.34 -17.89 6.38
C LEU A 153 18.17 -19.40 6.69
N ILE A 154 17.58 -20.15 5.79
CA ILE A 154 17.68 -21.62 5.82
C ILE A 154 18.93 -21.96 5.02
N LEU A 155 20.10 -21.88 5.66
CA LEU A 155 21.31 -22.49 5.13
C LEU A 155 21.13 -24.01 5.21
N SER A 156 20.91 -24.66 4.08
CA SER A 156 21.11 -26.10 4.01
C SER A 156 22.62 -26.36 4.06
N GLU A 157 23.05 -27.24 4.96
CA GLU A 157 24.46 -27.60 5.16
C GLU A 157 25.13 -28.28 3.93
N ASP A 158 24.35 -28.59 2.89
CA ASP A 158 24.79 -29.29 1.66
C ASP A 158 24.80 -28.35 0.43
N VAL A 159 25.55 -27.25 0.46
CA VAL A 159 25.63 -26.34 -0.69
C VAL A 159 26.99 -26.40 -1.35
N ASP A 160 27.08 -27.06 -2.50
CA ASP A 160 28.30 -27.17 -3.31
C ASP A 160 28.72 -25.83 -3.99
N ASP A 161 27.80 -24.85 -4.11
CA ASP A 161 28.09 -23.54 -4.70
C ASP A 161 27.53 -22.38 -3.85
N LEU A 162 28.38 -21.78 -3.05
CA LEU A 162 28.07 -20.68 -2.14
C LEU A 162 27.55 -19.43 -2.86
N ALA A 163 27.95 -19.18 -4.10
CA ALA A 163 27.55 -17.99 -4.86
C ALA A 163 26.13 -18.11 -5.42
N VAL A 164 25.73 -19.30 -5.83
CA VAL A 164 24.35 -19.60 -6.27
C VAL A 164 23.43 -19.58 -5.06
N ALA A 165 23.82 -20.22 -3.97
CA ALA A 165 23.05 -20.21 -2.72
C ALA A 165 22.83 -18.81 -2.18
N LEU A 166 23.82 -17.93 -2.20
CA LEU A 166 23.69 -16.53 -1.78
C LEU A 166 22.74 -15.73 -2.68
N LYS A 167 22.67 -16.00 -3.99
CA LYS A 167 21.70 -15.35 -4.89
C LYS A 167 20.26 -15.79 -4.61
N ASP A 168 20.06 -17.09 -4.42
CA ASP A 168 18.75 -17.63 -4.09
C ASP A 168 18.28 -17.17 -2.71
N GLU A 169 19.21 -17.01 -1.80
CA GLU A 169 18.96 -16.53 -0.45
C GLU A 169 18.64 -15.02 -0.37
N LEU A 170 19.29 -14.19 -1.16
CA LEU A 170 18.93 -12.75 -1.32
C LEU A 170 17.54 -12.63 -1.97
N SER A 171 17.18 -13.54 -2.85
CA SER A 171 15.84 -13.63 -3.43
C SER A 171 14.80 -14.08 -2.37
N SER A 172 15.13 -15.05 -1.54
CA SER A 172 14.27 -15.57 -0.48
C SER A 172 13.99 -14.51 0.60
N ARG A 173 14.93 -13.61 0.92
CA ARG A 173 14.72 -12.47 1.81
C ARG A 173 13.64 -11.49 1.30
N ARG A 174 13.53 -11.34 -0.02
CA ARG A 174 12.51 -10.47 -0.64
C ARG A 174 11.16 -11.15 -0.77
N PHE A 175 11.15 -12.47 -0.94
CA PHE A 175 9.98 -13.27 -1.30
C PHE A 175 9.77 -14.52 -0.44
N GLY A 176 10.38 -14.57 0.75
CA GLY A 176 10.16 -15.63 1.73
C GLY A 176 8.69 -15.76 2.14
N ARG A 177 8.38 -16.81 2.91
CA ARG A 177 7.02 -17.07 3.39
C ARG A 177 6.45 -15.84 4.11
N ALA A 178 5.21 -15.47 3.80
CA ALA A 178 4.51 -14.43 4.54
C ALA A 178 4.29 -14.85 5.99
N VAL A 179 4.46 -13.93 6.93
CA VAL A 179 4.26 -14.15 8.36
C VAL A 179 3.30 -13.15 8.99
N ARG A 180 2.99 -12.07 8.29
CA ARG A 180 2.04 -11.05 8.77
C ARG A 180 1.47 -10.25 7.60
N LEU A 181 0.17 -10.05 7.63
CA LEU A 181 -0.57 -9.09 6.81
C LEU A 181 -0.97 -7.89 7.70
N GLU A 182 -0.74 -6.69 7.20
CA GLU A 182 -1.25 -5.43 7.74
C GLU A 182 -2.09 -4.78 6.65
N ILE A 183 -3.32 -4.43 6.95
CA ILE A 183 -4.29 -3.87 6.00
C ILE A 183 -5.13 -2.80 6.71
N GLU A 184 -5.71 -1.87 5.96
CA GLU A 184 -6.63 -0.86 6.47
C GLU A 184 -7.84 -1.53 7.13
N ASP A 185 -8.30 -0.96 8.23
CA ASP A 185 -9.35 -1.51 9.11
C ASP A 185 -10.75 -1.47 8.49
N ASP A 186 -10.99 -0.62 7.50
CA ASP A 186 -12.22 -0.52 6.72
C ASP A 186 -12.27 -1.47 5.52
N CYS A 187 -11.24 -2.31 5.33
CA CYS A 187 -11.20 -3.29 4.25
C CYS A 187 -12.27 -4.38 4.46
N PRO A 188 -13.10 -4.70 3.46
CA PRO A 188 -14.11 -5.75 3.57
C PRO A 188 -13.49 -7.12 3.88
N GLU A 189 -14.15 -7.89 4.78
CA GLU A 189 -13.70 -9.21 5.23
C GLU A 189 -13.40 -10.16 4.05
N ALA A 190 -14.24 -10.17 3.01
CA ALA A 190 -14.02 -11.00 1.83
C ALA A 190 -12.70 -10.69 1.10
N VAL A 191 -12.22 -9.44 1.13
CA VAL A 191 -10.95 -9.04 0.55
C VAL A 191 -9.79 -9.44 1.46
N ILE A 192 -9.98 -9.33 2.78
CA ILE A 192 -9.01 -9.79 3.79
C ILE A 192 -8.81 -11.31 3.66
N ASP A 193 -9.89 -12.09 3.63
CA ASP A 193 -9.85 -13.55 3.47
C ASP A 193 -9.15 -13.98 2.18
N TYR A 194 -9.43 -13.26 1.09
CA TYR A 194 -8.74 -13.49 -0.18
C TYR A 194 -7.22 -13.32 -0.03
N LEU A 195 -6.76 -12.22 0.58
CA LEU A 195 -5.33 -11.96 0.79
C LEU A 195 -4.71 -12.96 1.76
N LEU A 196 -5.39 -13.32 2.85
CA LEU A 196 -4.91 -14.32 3.80
C LEU A 196 -4.67 -15.67 3.10
N LYS A 197 -5.61 -16.08 2.24
CA LYS A 197 -5.47 -17.30 1.44
C LYS A 197 -4.29 -17.22 0.47
N GLU A 198 -4.14 -16.12 -0.26
CA GLU A 198 -3.04 -15.95 -1.24
C GLU A 198 -1.65 -15.91 -0.57
N PHE A 199 -1.58 -15.46 0.68
CA PHE A 199 -0.34 -15.42 1.45
C PHE A 199 -0.10 -16.65 2.35
N ASP A 200 -1.02 -17.64 2.36
CA ASP A 200 -0.98 -18.81 3.25
C ASP A 200 -0.87 -18.37 4.74
N LEU A 201 -1.69 -17.38 5.11
CA LEU A 201 -1.82 -16.88 6.46
C LEU A 201 -3.14 -17.31 7.08
N THR A 202 -3.13 -17.57 8.38
CA THR A 202 -4.32 -17.76 9.24
C THR A 202 -4.50 -16.55 10.12
N GLU A 203 -5.74 -16.26 10.52
CA GLU A 203 -6.05 -15.21 11.50
C GLU A 203 -5.28 -15.33 12.83
#